data_38b6714cfdef2824efca4553bbe874da
#
_entry.id   38b6714cfdef2824efca4553bbe874da
#
_cell.length_a   1.000
_cell.length_b   1.000
_cell.length_c   1.000
_cell.angle_alpha   90.00
_cell.angle_beta   90.00
_cell.angle_gamma   90.00
#
_symmetry.space_group_name_H-M   'P 1'
#
loop_
_entity.id
_entity.type
_entity.pdbx_description
1 polymer ?
#
loop_
_entity_poly.entity_id
_entity_poly.type
_entity_poly.pdbx_seq_one_letter_code
_entity_poly.pdbx_strand_id
1 'polypeptide(L)'
;MEFTHEIRFIKTADLKPHPKNPRVHPDKLIKKLTQSIGEFGFTNPLLVDADNRILAGHARWKAAEKMGLDTVPALMLPLSGAAADAYVIVDNRLNELSSWDENLLAEMIIDIDAASFDVSLTGFDAADVDALLNKYYSKEAIQDDFDVDKAAAEVEAKGAVTKRGDILAPGQPSLNVR
;
A
#
# COMPACT_ATOMS: atom_id res chain seq x y z
N MET A 1 32.88 -4.84 -1.29
CA MET A 1 32.01 -4.96 -2.48
C MET A 1 31.68 -3.54 -2.90
N GLU A 2 32.21 -3.06 -4.02
CA GLU A 2 31.83 -1.75 -4.55
C GLU A 2 30.57 -1.90 -5.38
N PHE A 3 29.50 -1.24 -4.99
CA PHE A 3 28.24 -1.19 -5.72
C PHE A 3 28.22 0.08 -6.57
N THR A 4 28.88 0.06 -7.72
CA THR A 4 28.89 1.18 -8.67
C THR A 4 27.95 0.88 -9.85
N HIS A 5 26.65 0.84 -9.56
CA HIS A 5 25.66 0.73 -10.63
C HIS A 5 25.05 2.09 -10.90
N GLU A 6 25.21 2.60 -12.12
CA GLU A 6 24.63 3.86 -12.55
C GLU A 6 23.23 3.63 -13.13
N ILE A 7 22.31 4.51 -12.78
CA ILE A 7 21.00 4.56 -13.43
C ILE A 7 21.19 5.23 -14.81
N ARG A 8 20.71 4.56 -15.84
CA ARG A 8 20.70 5.03 -17.22
C ARG A 8 19.27 5.15 -17.73
N PHE A 9 19.01 6.13 -18.58
CA PHE A 9 17.75 6.22 -19.30
C PHE A 9 17.87 5.44 -20.62
N ILE A 10 17.08 4.38 -20.75
CA ILE A 10 17.06 3.51 -21.93
C ILE A 10 15.75 3.75 -22.66
N LYS A 11 15.80 3.79 -24.01
CA LYS A 11 14.57 3.89 -24.80
C LYS A 11 13.68 2.68 -24.51
N THR A 12 12.41 2.93 -24.24
CA THR A 12 11.43 1.89 -23.93
C THR A 12 11.36 0.82 -25.02
N ALA A 13 11.51 1.23 -26.29
CA ALA A 13 11.51 0.34 -27.44
C ALA A 13 12.77 -0.54 -27.58
N ASP A 14 13.89 -0.15 -26.94
CA ASP A 14 15.15 -0.94 -27.00
C ASP A 14 15.20 -2.02 -25.91
N LEU A 15 14.24 -2.02 -24.99
CA LEU A 15 14.13 -3.01 -23.93
C LEU A 15 13.51 -4.30 -24.45
N LYS A 16 14.01 -5.42 -23.96
CA LYS A 16 13.55 -6.76 -24.36
C LYS A 16 13.04 -7.51 -23.13
N PRO A 17 11.82 -8.08 -23.17
CA PRO A 17 11.36 -8.92 -22.09
C PRO A 17 12.24 -10.18 -21.96
N HIS A 18 12.42 -10.66 -20.73
CA HIS A 18 13.11 -11.94 -20.52
C HIS A 18 12.27 -13.08 -21.12
N PRO A 19 12.83 -13.91 -22.02
CA PRO A 19 12.06 -14.92 -22.76
C PRO A 19 11.44 -16.01 -21.87
N LYS A 20 12.03 -16.22 -20.69
CA LYS A 20 11.57 -17.22 -19.71
C LYS A 20 10.99 -16.57 -18.45
N ASN A 21 10.48 -15.33 -18.53
CA ASN A 21 9.85 -14.73 -17.36
C ASN A 21 8.61 -15.53 -16.93
N PRO A 22 8.58 -16.15 -15.73
CA PRO A 22 7.47 -16.97 -15.28
C PRO A 22 6.30 -16.14 -14.74
N ARG A 23 6.49 -14.84 -14.56
CA ARG A 23 5.50 -13.95 -13.93
C ARG A 23 4.45 -13.48 -14.93
N VAL A 24 3.19 -13.69 -14.59
CA VAL A 24 2.03 -13.17 -15.34
C VAL A 24 1.67 -11.79 -14.79
N HIS A 25 1.45 -10.85 -15.68
CA HIS A 25 1.11 -9.46 -15.33
C HIS A 25 -0.28 -9.13 -15.88
N PRO A 26 -1.36 -9.24 -15.09
CA PRO A 26 -2.72 -8.94 -15.54
C PRO A 26 -2.89 -7.44 -15.81
N ASP A 27 -3.82 -7.09 -16.70
CA ASP A 27 -4.10 -5.70 -17.10
C ASP A 27 -4.45 -4.81 -15.91
N LYS A 28 -5.11 -5.35 -14.88
CA LYS A 28 -5.42 -4.65 -13.64
C LYS A 28 -4.14 -4.14 -12.96
N LEU A 29 -3.09 -4.98 -12.87
CA LEU A 29 -1.79 -4.59 -12.32
C LEU A 29 -1.13 -3.48 -13.16
N ILE A 30 -1.16 -3.64 -14.50
CA ILE A 30 -0.58 -2.62 -15.39
C ILE A 30 -1.30 -1.28 -15.23
N LYS A 31 -2.64 -1.29 -15.10
CA LYS A 31 -3.42 -0.06 -14.85
C LYS A 31 -3.03 0.61 -13.54
N LYS A 32 -2.88 -0.15 -12.44
CA LYS A 32 -2.44 0.40 -11.13
C LYS A 32 -1.03 0.99 -11.24
N LEU A 33 -0.13 0.33 -11.95
CA LEU A 33 1.23 0.84 -12.18
C LEU A 33 1.25 2.11 -13.03
N THR A 34 0.40 2.24 -14.06
CA THR A 34 0.30 3.49 -14.83
C THR A 34 -0.18 4.65 -13.97
N GLN A 35 -1.14 4.43 -13.06
CA GLN A 35 -1.61 5.44 -12.12
C GLN A 35 -0.50 5.83 -11.13
N SER A 36 0.16 4.85 -10.53
CA SER A 36 1.27 5.08 -9.59
C SER A 36 2.44 5.82 -10.24
N ILE A 37 2.83 5.45 -11.47
CA ILE A 37 3.89 6.15 -12.22
C ILE A 37 3.45 7.57 -12.59
N GLY A 38 2.17 7.78 -12.89
CA GLY A 38 1.62 9.11 -13.18
C GLY A 38 1.69 10.05 -11.98
N GLU A 39 1.41 9.54 -10.78
CA GLU A 39 1.40 10.33 -9.54
C GLU A 39 2.81 10.52 -8.96
N PHE A 40 3.55 9.43 -8.79
CA PHE A 40 4.83 9.45 -8.06
C PHE A 40 6.05 9.51 -8.98
N GLY A 41 5.85 9.44 -10.29
CA GLY A 41 6.94 9.27 -11.25
C GLY A 41 7.47 7.84 -11.32
N PHE A 42 8.48 7.62 -12.19
CA PHE A 42 9.13 6.32 -12.33
C PHE A 42 10.21 6.15 -11.25
N THR A 43 9.80 5.95 -10.00
CA THR A 43 10.67 5.97 -8.81
C THR A 43 11.55 4.74 -8.67
N ASN A 44 11.15 3.59 -9.25
CA ASN A 44 11.84 2.31 -9.07
C ASN A 44 12.38 1.82 -10.42
N PRO A 45 13.69 1.95 -10.73
CA PRO A 45 14.25 1.64 -12.04
C PRO A 45 14.05 0.18 -12.44
N LEU A 46 14.09 -0.10 -13.74
CA LEU A 46 14.17 -1.46 -14.25
C LEU A 46 15.57 -2.03 -14.01
N LEU A 47 15.68 -3.34 -13.84
CA LEU A 47 16.96 -4.03 -13.84
C LEU A 47 17.12 -4.77 -15.16
N VAL A 48 18.24 -4.53 -15.84
CA VAL A 48 18.50 -5.08 -17.18
C VAL A 48 19.89 -5.70 -17.25
N ASP A 49 20.07 -6.64 -18.18
CA ASP A 49 21.40 -7.15 -18.55
C ASP A 49 22.09 -6.27 -19.59
N ALA A 50 23.29 -6.67 -20.03
CA ALA A 50 24.08 -5.95 -21.02
C ALA A 50 23.42 -5.86 -22.42
N ASP A 51 22.46 -6.74 -22.72
CA ASP A 51 21.70 -6.78 -23.97
C ASP A 51 20.34 -6.04 -23.88
N ASN A 52 20.14 -5.23 -22.84
CA ASN A 52 18.87 -4.55 -22.48
C ASN A 52 17.72 -5.52 -22.25
N ARG A 53 18.01 -6.76 -21.83
CA ARG A 53 16.99 -7.72 -21.45
C ARG A 53 16.57 -7.46 -20.01
N ILE A 54 15.27 -7.36 -19.77
CA ILE A 54 14.71 -7.03 -18.46
C ILE A 54 14.86 -8.23 -17.52
N LEU A 55 15.53 -8.04 -16.41
CA LEU A 55 15.66 -9.02 -15.32
C LEU A 55 14.63 -8.79 -14.23
N ALA A 56 14.29 -7.51 -13.95
CA ALA A 56 13.24 -7.14 -13.01
C ALA A 56 12.46 -5.90 -13.48
N GLY A 57 11.16 -5.85 -13.18
CA GLY A 57 10.30 -4.73 -13.51
C GLY A 57 9.51 -4.85 -14.82
N HIS A 58 9.29 -6.06 -15.34
CA HIS A 58 8.52 -6.30 -16.57
C HIS A 58 7.14 -5.60 -16.57
N ALA A 59 6.43 -5.60 -15.43
CA ALA A 59 5.13 -4.91 -15.32
C ALA A 59 5.28 -3.39 -15.44
N ARG A 60 6.34 -2.80 -14.87
CA ARG A 60 6.64 -1.35 -14.99
C ARG A 60 7.00 -0.99 -16.43
N TRP A 61 7.77 -1.84 -17.12
CA TRP A 61 8.05 -1.65 -18.55
C TRP A 61 6.75 -1.64 -19.38
N LYS A 62 5.85 -2.62 -19.18
CA LYS A 62 4.54 -2.64 -19.86
C LYS A 62 3.69 -1.40 -19.53
N ALA A 63 3.75 -0.90 -18.30
CA ALA A 63 3.07 0.34 -17.92
C ALA A 63 3.67 1.53 -18.66
N ALA A 64 5.01 1.62 -18.77
CA ALA A 64 5.71 2.67 -19.52
C ALA A 64 5.35 2.65 -21.01
N GLU A 65 5.31 1.47 -21.64
CA GLU A 65 4.84 1.31 -23.03
C GLU A 65 3.41 1.83 -23.19
N LYS A 66 2.51 1.45 -22.27
CA LYS A 66 1.10 1.90 -22.29
C LYS A 66 0.95 3.41 -22.09
N MET A 67 1.85 4.03 -21.34
CA MET A 67 1.90 5.48 -21.12
C MET A 67 2.59 6.23 -22.29
N GLY A 68 3.23 5.54 -23.23
CA GLY A 68 3.99 6.15 -24.31
C GLY A 68 5.26 6.83 -23.84
N LEU A 69 5.90 6.35 -22.77
CA LEU A 69 7.16 6.92 -22.30
C LEU A 69 8.30 6.54 -23.24
N ASP A 70 8.98 7.54 -23.80
CA ASP A 70 10.09 7.34 -24.74
C ASP A 70 11.28 6.64 -24.09
N THR A 71 11.57 6.98 -22.82
CA THR A 71 12.68 6.41 -22.04
C THR A 71 12.23 6.07 -20.64
N VAL A 72 12.90 5.09 -20.03
CA VAL A 72 12.70 4.69 -18.64
C VAL A 72 14.04 4.56 -17.93
N PRO A 73 14.08 4.81 -16.60
CA PRO A 73 15.28 4.59 -15.82
C PRO A 73 15.54 3.08 -15.67
N ALA A 74 16.78 2.68 -15.94
CA ALA A 74 17.22 1.31 -15.81
C ALA A 74 18.61 1.25 -15.17
N LEU A 75 18.86 0.16 -14.46
CA LEU A 75 20.14 -0.17 -13.84
C LEU A 75 20.65 -1.45 -14.48
N MET A 76 21.88 -1.37 -15.02
CA MET A 76 22.49 -2.50 -15.72
C MET A 76 23.19 -3.41 -14.73
N LEU A 77 22.85 -4.71 -14.75
CA LEU A 77 23.46 -5.74 -13.97
C LEU A 77 24.38 -6.60 -14.86
N PRO A 78 25.60 -6.94 -14.41
CA PRO A 78 26.51 -7.79 -15.15
C PRO A 78 26.15 -9.28 -14.97
N LEU A 79 24.88 -9.63 -15.25
CA LEU A 79 24.35 -10.99 -15.13
C LEU A 79 24.04 -11.56 -16.51
N SER A 80 24.34 -12.85 -16.71
CA SER A 80 24.04 -13.56 -17.94
C SER A 80 23.76 -15.05 -17.67
N GLY A 81 23.15 -15.74 -18.63
CA GLY A 81 22.89 -17.18 -18.55
C GLY A 81 22.10 -17.57 -17.30
N ALA A 82 22.52 -18.65 -16.64
CA ALA A 82 21.82 -19.18 -15.47
C ALA A 82 21.73 -18.19 -14.29
N ALA A 83 22.71 -17.29 -14.14
CA ALA A 83 22.69 -16.27 -13.09
C ALA A 83 21.57 -15.23 -13.35
N ALA A 84 21.37 -14.82 -14.60
CA ALA A 84 20.27 -13.96 -14.99
C ALA A 84 18.90 -14.65 -14.80
N ASP A 85 18.78 -15.92 -15.25
CA ASP A 85 17.57 -16.73 -15.04
C ASP A 85 17.24 -16.87 -13.53
N ALA A 86 18.24 -17.15 -12.69
CA ALA A 86 18.07 -17.25 -11.24
C ALA A 86 17.65 -15.93 -10.61
N TYR A 87 18.22 -14.81 -11.09
CA TYR A 87 17.87 -13.48 -10.58
C TYR A 87 16.41 -13.12 -10.87
N VAL A 88 15.89 -13.42 -12.06
CA VAL A 88 14.48 -13.24 -12.40
C VAL A 88 13.55 -13.96 -11.41
N ILE A 89 13.93 -15.15 -10.97
CA ILE A 89 13.16 -15.93 -10.00
C ILE A 89 13.27 -15.29 -8.60
N VAL A 90 14.50 -14.97 -8.17
CA VAL A 90 14.75 -14.49 -6.79
C VAL A 90 14.09 -13.14 -6.53
N ASP A 91 14.13 -12.20 -7.48
CA ASP A 91 13.49 -10.89 -7.38
C ASP A 91 11.98 -11.02 -7.13
N ASN A 92 11.33 -11.95 -7.81
CA ASN A 92 9.92 -12.22 -7.61
C ASN A 92 9.65 -12.97 -6.28
N ARG A 93 10.46 -13.99 -5.96
CA ARG A 93 10.20 -14.87 -4.81
C ARG A 93 10.42 -14.19 -3.47
N LEU A 94 11.44 -13.34 -3.37
CA LEU A 94 11.71 -12.63 -2.11
C LEU A 94 10.58 -11.69 -1.72
N ASN A 95 9.93 -11.04 -2.68
CA ASN A 95 8.77 -10.19 -2.42
C ASN A 95 7.56 -10.98 -1.86
N GLU A 96 7.44 -12.28 -2.23
CA GLU A 96 6.37 -13.14 -1.73
C GLU A 96 6.58 -13.65 -0.30
N LEU A 97 7.80 -13.53 0.24
CA LEU A 97 8.12 -13.97 1.60
C LEU A 97 7.77 -12.92 2.67
N SER A 98 7.48 -11.70 2.27
CA SER A 98 7.03 -10.65 3.18
C SER A 98 5.51 -10.69 3.35
N SER A 99 5.05 -10.19 4.49
CA SER A 99 3.63 -9.97 4.79
C SER A 99 3.43 -8.58 5.36
N TRP A 100 2.20 -8.10 5.32
CA TRP A 100 1.84 -6.83 5.94
C TRP A 100 1.61 -7.01 7.44
N ASP A 101 2.04 -6.02 8.24
CA ASP A 101 1.44 -5.78 9.54
C ASP A 101 0.09 -5.10 9.28
N GLU A 102 -0.98 -5.87 9.42
CA GLU A 102 -2.32 -5.41 9.05
C GLU A 102 -2.83 -4.25 9.90
N ASN A 103 -2.38 -4.15 11.18
CA ASN A 103 -2.79 -3.04 12.04
C ASN A 103 -2.11 -1.74 11.58
N LEU A 104 -0.78 -1.75 11.40
CA LEU A 104 -0.05 -0.60 10.88
C LEU A 104 -0.51 -0.21 9.47
N LEU A 105 -0.85 -1.19 8.63
CA LEU A 105 -1.37 -0.91 7.30
C LEU A 105 -2.74 -0.22 7.37
N ALA A 106 -3.64 -0.66 8.26
CA ALA A 106 -4.94 -0.03 8.45
C ALA A 106 -4.79 1.42 8.95
N GLU A 107 -3.95 1.66 9.94
CA GLU A 107 -3.64 3.01 10.44
C GLU A 107 -3.14 3.93 9.32
N MET A 108 -2.17 3.46 8.51
CA MET A 108 -1.65 4.24 7.38
C MET A 108 -2.73 4.55 6.34
N ILE A 109 -3.64 3.61 6.04
CA ILE A 109 -4.75 3.82 5.10
C ILE A 109 -5.72 4.88 5.64
N ILE A 110 -6.04 4.83 6.95
CA ILE A 110 -6.89 5.83 7.62
C ILE A 110 -6.25 7.22 7.54
N ASP A 111 -4.95 7.34 7.81
CA ASP A 111 -4.24 8.60 7.76
C ASP A 111 -4.18 9.19 6.35
N ILE A 112 -4.00 8.35 5.33
CA ILE A 112 -4.00 8.73 3.92
C ILE A 112 -5.38 9.29 3.52
N ASP A 113 -6.45 8.60 3.91
CA ASP A 113 -7.83 9.02 3.63
C ASP A 113 -8.17 10.34 4.35
N ALA A 114 -7.80 10.46 5.63
CA ALA A 114 -7.99 11.67 6.42
C ALA A 114 -7.24 12.88 5.83
N ALA A 115 -6.11 12.66 5.17
CA ALA A 115 -5.37 13.67 4.43
C ALA A 115 -6.00 13.99 3.05
N SER A 116 -7.12 13.38 2.70
CA SER A 116 -7.80 13.51 1.40
C SER A 116 -6.92 13.11 0.21
N PHE A 117 -5.98 12.19 0.43
CA PHE A 117 -5.19 11.61 -0.65
C PHE A 117 -5.88 10.36 -1.20
N ASP A 118 -5.78 10.14 -2.51
CA ASP A 118 -6.46 9.01 -3.16
C ASP A 118 -5.88 7.65 -2.73
N VAL A 119 -6.60 6.96 -1.85
CA VAL A 119 -6.22 5.64 -1.34
C VAL A 119 -6.04 4.60 -2.46
N SER A 120 -6.71 4.75 -3.61
CA SER A 120 -6.59 3.80 -4.73
C SER A 120 -5.16 3.76 -5.33
N LEU A 121 -4.37 4.83 -5.12
CA LEU A 121 -2.96 4.92 -5.54
C LEU A 121 -2.02 4.03 -4.72
N THR A 122 -2.46 3.56 -3.55
CA THR A 122 -1.71 2.60 -2.73
C THR A 122 -1.63 1.22 -3.37
N GLY A 123 -2.49 0.95 -4.37
CA GLY A 123 -2.59 -0.32 -5.05
C GLY A 123 -3.65 -1.27 -4.46
N PHE A 124 -4.23 -0.95 -3.32
CA PHE A 124 -5.39 -1.68 -2.77
C PHE A 124 -6.67 -1.28 -3.53
N ASP A 125 -7.60 -2.23 -3.68
CA ASP A 125 -8.94 -1.93 -4.17
C ASP A 125 -9.86 -1.54 -3.01
N ALA A 126 -10.98 -0.88 -3.28
CA ALA A 126 -11.95 -0.53 -2.25
C ALA A 126 -12.38 -1.73 -1.40
N ALA A 127 -12.61 -2.88 -2.03
CA ALA A 127 -12.97 -4.11 -1.31
C ALA A 127 -11.83 -4.63 -0.40
N ASP A 128 -10.57 -4.49 -0.81
CA ASP A 128 -9.41 -4.86 0.00
C ASP A 128 -9.30 -3.93 1.22
N VAL A 129 -9.51 -2.62 1.02
CA VAL A 129 -9.53 -1.60 2.08
C VAL A 129 -10.66 -1.85 3.07
N ASP A 130 -11.88 -2.08 2.57
CA ASP A 130 -13.04 -2.38 3.42
C ASP A 130 -12.80 -3.64 4.28
N ALA A 131 -12.25 -4.69 3.70
CA ALA A 131 -11.94 -5.92 4.42
C ALA A 131 -10.87 -5.69 5.51
N LEU A 132 -9.82 -4.92 5.21
CA LEU A 132 -8.76 -4.56 6.15
C LEU A 132 -9.32 -3.74 7.32
N LEU A 133 -10.09 -2.67 7.05
CA LEU A 133 -10.64 -1.80 8.07
C LEU A 133 -11.69 -2.50 8.93
N ASN A 134 -12.55 -3.33 8.37
CA ASN A 134 -13.49 -4.15 9.13
C ASN A 134 -12.76 -5.08 10.12
N LYS A 135 -11.63 -5.66 9.69
CA LYS A 135 -10.81 -6.51 10.56
C LYS A 135 -10.12 -5.70 11.66
N TYR A 136 -9.63 -4.51 11.34
CA TYR A 136 -9.00 -3.59 12.28
C TYR A 136 -9.97 -3.16 13.37
N TYR A 137 -11.12 -2.60 13.00
CA TYR A 137 -12.13 -2.12 13.96
C TYR A 137 -12.76 -3.25 14.78
N SER A 138 -12.92 -4.46 14.22
CA SER A 138 -13.41 -5.60 15.01
C SER A 138 -12.43 -6.03 16.10
N LYS A 139 -11.12 -5.88 15.89
CA LYS A 139 -10.10 -6.15 16.92
C LYS A 139 -10.09 -5.08 18.01
N GLU A 140 -10.21 -3.79 17.63
CA GLU A 140 -10.30 -2.70 18.60
C GLU A 140 -11.53 -2.83 19.50
N ALA A 141 -12.70 -3.17 18.91
CA ALA A 141 -13.93 -3.39 19.66
C ALA A 141 -13.82 -4.55 20.68
N ILE A 142 -12.99 -5.54 20.42
CA ILE A 142 -12.72 -6.66 21.35
C ILE A 142 -11.73 -6.24 22.46
N GLN A 143 -10.86 -5.26 22.21
CA GLN A 143 -9.91 -4.74 23.19
C GLN A 143 -10.49 -3.65 24.10
N ASP A 144 -11.69 -3.14 23.78
CA ASP A 144 -12.41 -2.20 24.65
C ASP A 144 -13.01 -2.99 25.84
N ASP A 145 -12.27 -3.05 26.94
CA ASP A 145 -12.68 -3.62 28.24
C ASP A 145 -13.72 -2.72 28.96
N PHE A 146 -14.55 -1.98 28.19
CA PHE A 146 -15.61 -1.18 28.76
C PHE A 146 -16.66 -2.07 29.40
N ASP A 147 -16.57 -2.21 30.72
CA ASP A 147 -17.51 -2.96 31.55
C ASP A 147 -18.79 -2.13 31.73
N VAL A 148 -19.77 -2.41 30.87
CA VAL A 148 -21.08 -1.74 30.85
C VAL A 148 -21.78 -1.89 32.22
N ASP A 149 -21.65 -3.06 32.87
CA ASP A 149 -22.30 -3.34 34.14
C ASP A 149 -21.65 -2.52 35.26
N LYS A 150 -20.33 -2.41 35.25
CA LYS A 150 -19.59 -1.56 36.20
C LYS A 150 -19.89 -0.08 36.00
N ALA A 151 -19.94 0.38 34.76
CA ALA A 151 -20.30 1.77 34.42
C ALA A 151 -21.75 2.08 34.83
N ALA A 152 -22.69 1.18 34.59
CA ALA A 152 -24.08 1.31 35.04
C ALA A 152 -24.19 1.36 36.56
N ALA A 153 -23.47 0.49 37.29
CA ALA A 153 -23.44 0.49 38.75
C ALA A 153 -22.83 1.80 39.32
N GLU A 154 -21.81 2.35 38.67
CA GLU A 154 -21.23 3.64 39.07
C GLU A 154 -22.21 4.82 38.86
N VAL A 155 -22.99 4.79 37.77
CA VAL A 155 -24.03 5.79 37.51
C VAL A 155 -25.16 5.68 38.52
N GLU A 156 -25.61 4.46 38.87
CA GLU A 156 -26.61 4.26 39.88
C GLU A 156 -26.14 4.66 41.30
N ALA A 157 -24.86 4.40 41.62
CA ALA A 157 -24.27 4.76 42.91
C ALA A 157 -24.11 6.28 43.09
N LYS A 158 -23.91 7.02 41.99
CA LYS A 158 -23.78 8.49 41.98
C LYS A 158 -25.15 9.22 41.98
N GLY A 159 -26.24 8.47 41.81
CA GLY A 159 -27.61 9.04 41.70
C GLY A 159 -27.82 9.79 40.38
N ALA A 160 -29.06 9.83 39.89
CA ALA A 160 -29.37 10.55 38.68
C ALA A 160 -29.13 12.07 38.88
N VAL A 161 -28.20 12.63 38.12
CA VAL A 161 -27.85 14.05 38.17
C VAL A 161 -28.92 14.92 37.48
N THR A 162 -29.77 14.29 36.66
CA THR A 162 -30.85 14.98 35.92
C THR A 162 -32.18 14.89 36.63
N LYS A 163 -32.88 16.02 36.73
CA LYS A 163 -34.25 16.10 37.23
C LYS A 163 -35.23 16.24 36.07
N ARG A 164 -36.48 15.87 36.31
CA ARG A 164 -37.55 16.01 35.32
C ARG A 164 -37.69 17.48 34.91
N GLY A 165 -37.36 17.81 33.68
CA GLY A 165 -37.35 19.17 33.12
C GLY A 165 -35.98 19.68 32.68
N ASP A 166 -34.91 18.98 32.97
CA ASP A 166 -33.55 19.34 32.49
C ASP A 166 -33.45 19.12 30.97
N ILE A 167 -33.01 20.15 30.26
CA ILE A 167 -32.72 20.06 28.82
C ILE A 167 -31.24 19.82 28.70
N LEU A 168 -30.85 18.63 28.21
CA LEU A 168 -29.48 18.29 27.89
C LEU A 168 -29.19 18.58 26.42
N ALA A 169 -28.24 19.48 26.15
CA ALA A 169 -27.74 19.68 24.82
C ALA A 169 -26.71 18.55 24.50
N PRO A 170 -26.76 17.91 23.32
CA PRO A 170 -25.84 16.87 22.96
C PRO A 170 -24.40 17.42 22.94
N GLY A 171 -23.49 16.78 23.70
CA GLY A 171 -22.06 17.07 23.70
C GLY A 171 -21.56 18.14 24.67
N GLN A 172 -22.35 18.62 25.64
CA GLN A 172 -21.84 19.48 26.71
C GLN A 172 -22.00 18.86 28.10
N PRO A 173 -20.97 18.98 28.98
CA PRO A 173 -21.10 18.55 30.36
C PRO A 173 -22.09 19.46 31.08
N SER A 174 -22.90 18.87 31.96
CA SER A 174 -23.95 19.58 32.74
C SER A 174 -23.36 20.80 33.49
N LEU A 175 -23.82 22.00 33.14
CA LEU A 175 -23.57 23.20 33.92
C LEU A 175 -24.50 23.19 35.15
N ASN A 176 -23.90 23.08 36.34
CA ASN A 176 -24.56 23.32 37.59
C ASN A 176 -24.95 24.82 37.66
N VAL A 177 -26.19 25.15 37.39
CA VAL A 177 -26.76 26.46 37.73
C VAL A 177 -27.26 26.33 39.17
N ARG A 178 -26.64 27.09 40.07
CA ARG A 178 -27.11 27.30 41.45
C ARG A 178 -28.27 28.30 41.42
#